data_093e6f6033727758f63cb514472e1c4c
#
_entry.id   093e6f6033727758f63cb514472e1c4c
#
_cell.length_a   1.000
_cell.length_b   1.000
_cell.length_c   1.000
_cell.angle_alpha   90.00
_cell.angle_beta   90.00
_cell.angle_gamma   90.00
#
_symmetry.space_group_name_H-M   'P 1'
#
loop_
_entity.id
_entity.type
_entity.pdbx_description
1 polymer ?
#
loop_
_entity_poly.entity_id
_entity_poly.type
_entity_poly.pdbx_seq_one_letter_code
_entity_poly.pdbx_strand_id
1 'polypeptide(L)'
;MEKEIKKPVKILFVCLGNICRSPAAEGVFKHMLRQRGITGRFEVDSAGTYSGHAGELPDPRMRSHAARRGYLLEHRSRPVRPDDFEKFDLILG
;
A
#
# COMPACT_ATOMS: atom_id res chain seq x y z
N MET A 1 -10.87 9.02 -28.14
CA MET A 1 -10.78 8.69 -27.70
C MET A 1 -10.64 7.99 -27.21
N GLU A 2 -10.52 7.69 -26.77
CA GLU A 2 -10.32 6.95 -26.36
C GLU A 2 -10.67 6.45 -25.58
N LYS A 3 -11.09 6.16 -25.54
CA LYS A 3 -11.35 5.45 -24.78
C LYS A 3 -10.70 4.30 -24.50
N GLU A 4 -9.89 4.30 -24.43
CA GLU A 4 -9.13 3.14 -24.20
C GLU A 4 -9.21 2.72 -22.80
N ILE A 5 -9.36 1.42 -22.53
CA ILE A 5 -9.30 0.88 -21.19
C ILE A 5 -7.86 0.62 -20.87
N LYS A 6 -7.30 1.42 -20.02
CA LYS A 6 -5.92 1.24 -19.60
C LYS A 6 -5.89 0.39 -18.35
N LYS A 7 -4.91 -0.49 -18.28
CA LYS A 7 -4.70 -1.26 -17.07
C LYS A 7 -4.26 -0.34 -15.95
N PRO A 8 -4.68 -0.61 -14.72
CA PRO A 8 -4.23 0.22 -13.60
C PRO A 8 -2.72 0.14 -13.42
N VAL A 9 -2.13 1.23 -12.96
CA VAL A 9 -0.73 1.26 -12.55
C VAL A 9 -0.64 0.57 -11.19
N LYS A 10 0.28 -0.38 -11.05
CA LYS A 10 0.42 -1.17 -9.83
C LYS A 10 1.61 -0.68 -9.05
N ILE A 11 1.38 -0.24 -7.82
CA ILE A 11 2.39 0.37 -6.96
C ILE A 11 2.55 -0.44 -5.69
N LEU A 12 3.79 -0.78 -5.35
CA LEU A 12 4.11 -1.47 -4.11
C LEU A 12 4.98 -0.57 -3.24
N PHE A 13 4.52 -0.28 -2.03
CA PHE A 13 5.31 0.43 -1.03
C PHE A 13 6.03 -0.60 -0.17
N VAL A 14 7.31 -0.39 0.09
CA VAL A 14 8.14 -1.33 0.83
C VAL A 14 8.84 -0.65 2.00
N CYS A 15 8.85 -1.28 3.15
CA CYS A 15 9.69 -0.88 4.27
C CYS A 15 10.19 -2.14 4.95
N LEU A 16 10.93 -2.01 6.05
CA LEU A 16 11.55 -3.16 6.67
C LEU A 16 10.51 -4.19 7.15
N GLY A 17 9.62 -3.79 8.04
CA GLY A 17 8.69 -4.72 8.70
C GLY A 17 7.28 -4.72 8.14
N ASN A 18 6.95 -3.79 7.24
CA ASN A 18 5.60 -3.62 6.69
C ASN A 18 4.54 -3.43 7.79
N ILE A 19 4.91 -2.73 8.87
CA ILE A 19 3.97 -2.43 9.95
C ILE A 19 3.89 -0.94 10.25
N CYS A 20 4.71 -0.11 9.62
CA CYS A 20 4.76 1.32 9.94
C CYS A 20 4.70 2.17 8.69
N ARG A 21 5.84 2.39 8.03
CA ARG A 21 5.92 3.34 6.92
C ARG A 21 5.19 2.89 5.67
N SER A 22 5.38 1.66 5.23
CA SER A 22 4.76 1.22 3.99
C SER A 22 3.24 1.06 4.10
N PRO A 23 2.68 0.50 5.19
CA PRO A 23 1.21 0.48 5.29
C PRO A 23 0.63 1.88 5.46
N ALA A 24 1.35 2.81 6.10
CA ALA A 24 0.89 4.19 6.21
C ALA A 24 0.86 4.84 4.82
N ALA A 25 1.91 4.67 4.03
CA ALA A 25 1.96 5.21 2.67
C ALA A 25 0.85 4.63 1.82
N GLU A 26 0.61 3.33 1.91
CA GLU A 26 -0.46 2.68 1.20
C GLU A 26 -1.82 3.27 1.57
N GLY A 27 -2.08 3.41 2.87
CA GLY A 27 -3.36 3.92 3.36
C GLY A 27 -3.62 5.36 2.95
N VAL A 28 -2.60 6.22 3.06
CA VAL A 28 -2.72 7.62 2.68
C VAL A 28 -2.94 7.74 1.17
N PHE A 29 -2.19 6.99 0.38
CA PHE A 29 -2.32 7.07 -1.07
C PHE A 29 -3.70 6.59 -1.53
N LYS A 30 -4.20 5.49 -0.95
CA LYS A 30 -5.54 5.01 -1.26
C LYS A 30 -6.59 6.05 -0.91
N HIS A 31 -6.43 6.73 0.22
CA HIS A 31 -7.35 7.79 0.62
C HIS A 31 -7.36 8.93 -0.41
N MET A 32 -6.18 9.35 -0.85
CA MET A 32 -6.06 10.40 -1.86
C MET A 32 -6.71 10.00 -3.17
N LEU A 33 -6.57 8.74 -3.57
CA LEU A 33 -7.21 8.24 -4.79
C LEU A 33 -8.73 8.30 -4.69
N ARG A 34 -9.26 7.95 -3.52
CA ARG A 34 -10.71 8.03 -3.28
C ARG A 34 -11.20 9.46 -3.34
N GLN A 35 -10.46 10.38 -2.75
CA GLN A 35 -10.84 11.79 -2.77
C GLN A 35 -10.89 12.35 -4.18
N ARG A 36 -10.06 11.84 -5.07
CA ARG A 36 -9.99 12.30 -6.46
C ARG A 36 -10.84 11.48 -7.42
N GLY A 37 -11.49 10.43 -6.91
CA GLY A 37 -12.34 9.59 -7.74
C GLY A 37 -11.59 8.80 -8.80
N ILE A 38 -10.34 8.43 -8.54
CA ILE A 38 -9.51 7.73 -9.52
C ILE A 38 -8.98 6.39 -9.00
N THR A 39 -9.71 5.77 -8.09
CA THR A 39 -9.27 4.50 -7.48
C THR A 39 -9.05 3.40 -8.53
N GLY A 40 -9.82 3.43 -9.62
CA GLY A 40 -9.66 2.41 -10.66
C GLY A 40 -8.40 2.53 -11.50
N ARG A 41 -7.65 3.61 -11.34
CA ARG A 41 -6.43 3.83 -12.11
C ARG A 41 -5.19 3.27 -11.46
N PHE A 42 -5.29 2.82 -10.21
CA PHE A 42 -4.13 2.35 -9.45
C PHE A 42 -4.50 1.13 -8.63
N GLU A 43 -3.56 0.18 -8.56
CA GLU A 43 -3.60 -0.90 -7.57
C GLU A 43 -2.44 -0.65 -6.63
N VAL A 44 -2.70 -0.59 -5.34
CA VAL A 44 -1.71 -0.21 -4.34
C VAL A 44 -1.62 -1.29 -3.28
N ASP A 45 -0.40 -1.67 -2.94
CA ASP A 45 -0.16 -2.66 -1.89
C ASP A 45 1.11 -2.27 -1.15
N SER A 46 1.44 -2.98 -0.11
CA SER A 46 2.69 -2.77 0.62
C SER A 46 3.24 -4.10 1.09
N ALA A 47 4.55 -4.12 1.32
CA ALA A 47 5.25 -5.33 1.75
C ALA A 47 6.50 -4.94 2.52
N GLY A 48 7.12 -5.92 3.20
CA GLY A 48 8.33 -5.70 3.98
C GLY A 48 9.48 -6.55 3.49
N THR A 49 10.70 -6.08 3.74
CA THR A 49 11.88 -6.87 3.44
C THR A 49 12.17 -7.89 4.55
N TYR A 50 11.51 -7.75 5.70
CA TYR A 50 11.67 -8.65 6.85
C TYR A 50 10.33 -9.33 7.12
N SER A 51 10.33 -10.64 7.29
CA SER A 51 9.09 -11.41 7.42
C SER A 51 8.65 -11.64 8.87
N GLY A 52 9.38 -11.11 9.84
CA GLY A 52 9.09 -11.37 11.27
C GLY A 52 7.74 -10.86 11.75
N HIS A 53 7.15 -9.92 11.03
CA HIS A 53 5.82 -9.37 11.36
C HIS A 53 4.72 -9.87 10.44
N ALA A 54 4.99 -10.90 9.64
CA ALA A 54 4.02 -11.37 8.65
C ALA A 54 2.67 -11.68 9.31
N GLY A 55 1.60 -11.19 8.72
CA GLY A 55 0.25 -11.38 9.22
C GLY A 55 -0.21 -10.37 10.26
N GLU A 56 0.70 -9.51 10.75
CA GLU A 56 0.35 -8.52 11.78
C GLU A 56 -0.29 -7.29 11.15
N LEU A 57 -1.16 -6.64 11.89
CA LEU A 57 -1.67 -5.33 11.54
C LEU A 57 -0.59 -4.28 11.73
N PRO A 58 -0.74 -3.10 11.13
CA PRO A 58 0.22 -2.02 11.34
C PRO A 58 0.40 -1.69 12.81
N ASP A 59 1.53 -1.05 13.13
CA ASP A 59 1.85 -0.63 14.48
C ASP A 59 0.66 0.09 15.12
N PRO A 60 0.25 -0.29 16.36
CA PRO A 60 -0.95 0.29 16.96
C PRO A 60 -0.92 1.81 17.10
N ARG A 61 0.24 2.39 17.40
CA ARG A 61 0.35 3.85 17.51
C ARG A 61 0.17 4.51 16.16
N MET A 62 0.74 3.91 15.12
CA MET A 62 0.58 4.41 13.76
C MET A 62 -0.88 4.33 13.33
N ARG A 63 -1.55 3.22 13.62
CA ARG A 63 -2.97 3.05 13.29
C ARG A 63 -3.81 4.09 13.99
N SER A 64 -3.53 4.35 15.26
CA SER A 64 -4.27 5.33 16.05
C SER A 64 -4.09 6.73 15.49
N HIS A 65 -2.87 7.14 15.20
CA HIS A 65 -2.59 8.44 14.62
C HIS A 65 -3.24 8.61 13.25
N ALA A 66 -3.16 7.57 12.43
CA ALA A 66 -3.75 7.60 11.10
C ALA A 66 -5.27 7.71 11.17
N ALA A 67 -5.90 6.98 12.09
CA ALA A 67 -7.35 7.00 12.25
C ALA A 67 -7.85 8.38 12.65
N ARG A 68 -7.10 9.10 13.47
CA ARG A 68 -7.49 10.47 13.85
C ARG A 68 -7.51 11.41 12.66
N ARG A 69 -6.79 11.08 11.62
CA ARG A 69 -6.74 11.88 10.39
C ARG A 69 -7.59 11.31 9.27
N GLY A 70 -8.40 10.29 9.58
CA GLY A 70 -9.29 9.69 8.60
C GLY A 70 -8.66 8.61 7.74
N TYR A 71 -7.46 8.14 8.07
CA TYR A 71 -6.80 7.08 7.32
C TYR A 71 -6.97 5.74 8.02
N LEU A 72 -7.56 4.78 7.34
CA LEU A 72 -7.79 3.46 7.90
C LEU A 72 -6.70 2.52 7.41
N LEU A 73 -5.88 2.03 8.32
CA LEU A 73 -4.76 1.15 8.00
C LEU A 73 -5.12 -0.28 8.41
N GLU A 74 -5.51 -1.08 7.42
CA GLU A 74 -5.97 -2.44 7.66
C GLU A 74 -5.09 -3.51 7.03
N HIS A 75 -4.09 -3.09 6.29
CA HIS A 75 -3.20 -4.04 5.60
C HIS A 75 -2.43 -4.90 6.60
N ARG A 76 -2.40 -6.20 6.37
CA ARG A 76 -1.58 -7.08 7.20
C ARG A 76 -0.22 -7.26 6.55
N SER A 77 0.80 -7.23 7.39
CA SER A 77 2.19 -7.32 6.96
C SER A 77 2.43 -8.59 6.13
N ARG A 78 3.17 -8.44 5.05
CA ARG A 78 3.63 -9.57 4.25
C ARG A 78 5.04 -9.31 3.73
N PRO A 79 5.85 -10.35 3.53
CA PRO A 79 7.18 -10.12 2.95
C PRO A 79 7.09 -9.83 1.45
N VAL A 80 8.10 -9.14 0.93
CA VAL A 80 8.27 -8.98 -0.51
C VAL A 80 8.59 -10.36 -1.10
N ARG A 81 8.01 -10.66 -2.24
CA ARG A 81 8.22 -11.93 -2.95
C ARG A 81 8.80 -11.65 -4.33
N PRO A 82 9.50 -12.62 -4.92
CA PRO A 82 10.06 -12.42 -6.28
C PRO A 82 9.02 -12.01 -7.31
N ASP A 83 7.80 -12.53 -7.25
CA ASP A 83 6.73 -12.16 -8.19
C ASP A 83 6.36 -10.69 -8.10
N ASP A 84 6.62 -10.02 -6.96
CA ASP A 84 6.28 -8.61 -6.83
C ASP A 84 7.02 -7.77 -7.86
N PHE A 85 8.25 -8.18 -8.21
CA PHE A 85 9.06 -7.44 -9.19
C PHE A 85 8.48 -7.52 -10.60
N GLU A 86 7.70 -8.55 -10.88
CA GLU A 86 7.04 -8.69 -12.17
C GLU A 86 5.64 -8.11 -12.14
N LYS A 87 4.99 -8.15 -10.99
CA LYS A 87 3.60 -7.77 -10.85
C LYS A 87 3.41 -6.26 -10.75
N PHE A 88 4.32 -5.56 -10.07
CA PHE A 88 4.15 -4.13 -9.81
C PHE A 88 4.95 -3.28 -10.77
N ASP A 89 4.34 -2.18 -11.22
CA ASP A 89 4.98 -1.24 -12.13
C ASP A 89 5.97 -0.33 -11.42
N LEU A 90 5.67 0.02 -10.17
CA LEU A 90 6.54 0.85 -9.34
C LEU A 90 6.69 0.20 -7.98
N ILE A 91 7.94 0.14 -7.50
CA ILE A 91 8.24 -0.34 -6.15
C ILE A 91 8.99 0.78 -5.45
N LEU A 92 8.40 1.32 -4.38
CA LEU A 92 8.92 2.50 -3.70
C LEU A 92 9.31 2.13 -2.27
N GLY A 93 10.53 2.45 -1.91
CA GLY A 93 11.06 2.18 -0.58
C GLY A 93 11.23 3.40 0.28
#